data_6f7efa3fa5870a1e199b822a64efbadf
#
_entry.id   6f7efa3fa5870a1e199b822a64efbadf
#
_cell.length_a   1.000
_cell.length_b   1.000
_cell.length_c   1.000
_cell.angle_alpha   90.00
_cell.angle_beta   90.00
_cell.angle_gamma   90.00
#
_symmetry.space_group_name_H-M   'P 1'
#
loop_
_entity.id
_entity.type
_entity.pdbx_description
1 polymer ?
#
loop_
_entity_poly.entity_id
_entity_poly.type
_entity_poly.pdbx_seq_one_letter_code
_entity_poly.pdbx_strand_id
1 'polypeptide(L)'
;MPFRKGWTLIELLTVIAVIAVLAAILLPVFHQAREKARQATCISQLKQLASATLMYAQDHDEVLPCFWDYYDGEGKFGGWIFYSTFAQCLPGNFDPSKGSIYPYIRNAPIYTCPSDRCRQGNSYAYNGALSPNPVAKVGPGFHFGLPLAAIQEPANIILFTEEETGHGSTDDGHHLPEGNYPTTRHHGRSNFAFCDGHVKALLPDNVPSQNFRYWP
;
A
#
# COMPACT_ATOMS: atom_id res chain seq x y z
N MET A 1 26.48 -44.49 43.10
CA MET A 1 26.58 -43.59 41.97
C MET A 1 25.59 -44.08 40.91
N PRO A 2 24.61 -43.28 40.45
CA PRO A 2 23.69 -43.71 39.38
C PRO A 2 24.45 -43.69 38.06
N PHE A 3 24.41 -44.79 37.32
CA PHE A 3 24.96 -44.89 35.97
C PHE A 3 24.18 -43.94 35.05
N ARG A 4 24.83 -42.91 34.51
CA ARG A 4 24.27 -42.10 33.41
C ARG A 4 24.21 -42.98 32.17
N LYS A 5 23.01 -43.34 31.74
CA LYS A 5 22.80 -44.00 30.44
C LYS A 5 23.25 -43.03 29.35
N GLY A 6 24.29 -43.36 28.62
CA GLY A 6 24.73 -42.65 27.44
C GLY A 6 23.76 -42.88 26.27
N TRP A 7 23.51 -41.86 25.47
CA TRP A 7 22.72 -41.96 24.23
C TRP A 7 23.49 -42.77 23.19
N THR A 8 22.80 -43.66 22.49
CA THR A 8 23.37 -44.32 21.33
C THR A 8 23.35 -43.45 20.11
N LEU A 9 24.28 -43.65 19.17
CA LEU A 9 24.36 -42.91 17.92
C LEU A 9 23.07 -43.07 17.08
N ILE A 10 22.44 -44.24 17.14
CA ILE A 10 21.19 -44.51 16.41
C ILE A 10 20.00 -43.77 17.01
N GLU A 11 19.93 -43.63 18.35
CA GLU A 11 18.88 -42.85 19.00
C GLU A 11 18.98 -41.38 18.62
N LEU A 12 20.20 -40.81 18.54
CA LEU A 12 20.38 -39.43 18.08
C LEU A 12 20.01 -39.29 16.60
N LEU A 13 20.45 -40.24 15.76
CA LEU A 13 20.18 -40.19 14.32
C LEU A 13 18.67 -40.26 14.03
N THR A 14 17.93 -41.10 14.71
CA THR A 14 16.48 -41.22 14.50
C THR A 14 15.74 -39.97 14.92
N VAL A 15 16.14 -39.30 16.00
CA VAL A 15 15.53 -38.03 16.45
C VAL A 15 15.76 -36.93 15.42
N ILE A 16 17.00 -36.75 14.95
CA ILE A 16 17.26 -35.71 13.93
C ILE A 16 16.56 -36.01 12.59
N ALA A 17 16.42 -37.28 12.22
CA ALA A 17 15.68 -37.66 11.00
C ALA A 17 14.19 -37.27 11.10
N VAL A 18 13.56 -37.55 12.26
CA VAL A 18 12.15 -37.17 12.47
C VAL A 18 11.98 -35.66 12.48
N ILE A 19 12.87 -34.90 13.16
CA ILE A 19 12.84 -33.44 13.19
C ILE A 19 13.01 -32.88 11.75
N ALA A 20 13.92 -33.45 10.96
CA ALA A 20 14.15 -33.00 9.59
C ALA A 20 12.91 -33.19 8.70
N VAL A 21 12.23 -34.32 8.82
CA VAL A 21 10.97 -34.58 8.07
C VAL A 21 9.88 -33.59 8.49
N LEU A 22 9.71 -33.36 9.80
CA LEU A 22 8.72 -32.40 10.29
C LEU A 22 9.04 -30.97 9.84
N ALA A 23 10.29 -30.56 9.90
CA ALA A 23 10.74 -29.24 9.45
C ALA A 23 10.53 -29.05 7.95
N ALA A 24 10.76 -30.07 7.12
CA ALA A 24 10.57 -30.01 5.68
C ALA A 24 9.12 -29.71 5.28
N ILE A 25 8.15 -30.16 6.07
CA ILE A 25 6.72 -29.86 5.82
C ILE A 25 6.31 -28.52 6.43
N LEU A 26 6.84 -28.17 7.61
CA LEU A 26 6.43 -26.95 8.33
C LEU A 26 6.97 -25.67 7.70
N LEU A 27 8.20 -25.67 7.18
CA LEU A 27 8.83 -24.46 6.65
C LEU A 27 8.03 -23.82 5.50
N PRO A 28 7.60 -24.55 4.43
CA PRO A 28 6.84 -23.96 3.34
C PRO A 28 5.47 -23.45 3.80
N VAL A 29 4.79 -24.16 4.69
CA VAL A 29 3.50 -23.73 5.24
C VAL A 29 3.65 -22.46 6.08
N PHE A 30 4.69 -22.38 6.89
CA PHE A 30 4.99 -21.20 7.70
C PHE A 30 5.27 -19.96 6.85
N HIS A 31 6.02 -20.10 5.75
CA HIS A 31 6.25 -18.99 4.80
C HIS A 31 4.95 -18.48 4.18
N GLN A 32 4.07 -19.38 3.76
CA GLN A 32 2.76 -19.01 3.21
C GLN A 32 1.88 -18.31 4.25
N ALA A 33 1.81 -18.85 5.46
CA ALA A 33 1.04 -18.26 6.56
C ALA A 33 1.54 -16.86 6.92
N ARG A 34 2.87 -16.68 6.99
CA ARG A 34 3.49 -15.38 7.27
C ARG A 34 3.14 -14.35 6.20
N GLU A 35 3.17 -14.71 4.91
CA GLU A 35 2.82 -13.78 3.85
C GLU A 35 1.32 -13.44 3.87
N LYS A 36 0.44 -14.40 4.19
CA LYS A 36 -0.98 -14.12 4.40
C LYS A 36 -1.22 -13.15 5.57
N ALA A 37 -0.46 -13.28 6.66
CA ALA A 37 -0.53 -12.33 7.77
C ALA A 37 -0.09 -10.93 7.36
N ARG A 38 0.99 -10.80 6.58
CA ARG A 38 1.43 -9.52 6.02
C ARG A 38 0.39 -8.92 5.10
N GLN A 39 -0.21 -9.71 4.20
CA GLN A 39 -1.28 -9.28 3.32
C GLN A 39 -2.47 -8.72 4.12
N ALA A 40 -2.87 -9.39 5.20
CA ALA A 40 -3.94 -8.91 6.08
C ALA A 40 -3.59 -7.54 6.71
N THR A 41 -2.33 -7.34 7.09
CA THR A 41 -1.84 -6.05 7.58
C THR A 41 -1.95 -4.98 6.49
N CYS A 42 -1.51 -5.24 5.25
CA CYS A 42 -1.60 -4.30 4.13
C CYS A 42 -3.06 -3.95 3.79
N ILE A 43 -3.98 -4.92 3.83
CA ILE A 43 -5.43 -4.68 3.68
C ILE A 43 -5.94 -3.72 4.77
N SER A 44 -5.54 -3.94 6.02
CA SER A 44 -5.91 -3.06 7.13
C SER A 44 -5.35 -1.65 6.98
N GLN A 45 -4.10 -1.51 6.51
CA GLN A 45 -3.46 -0.23 6.22
C GLN A 45 -4.19 0.52 5.10
N LEU A 46 -4.48 -0.15 3.97
CA LEU A 46 -5.25 0.43 2.87
C LEU A 46 -6.66 0.89 3.31
N LYS A 47 -7.32 0.11 4.18
CA LYS A 47 -8.62 0.49 4.73
C LYS A 47 -8.52 1.76 5.58
N GLN A 48 -7.46 1.91 6.37
CA GLN A 48 -7.21 3.12 7.16
C GLN A 48 -6.91 4.32 6.26
N LEU A 49 -6.08 4.15 5.21
CA LEU A 49 -5.80 5.20 4.23
C LEU A 49 -7.08 5.66 3.50
N ALA A 50 -7.90 4.72 3.03
CA ALA A 50 -9.18 5.04 2.39
C ALA A 50 -10.13 5.76 3.33
N SER A 51 -10.26 5.30 4.58
CA SER A 51 -11.09 5.96 5.58
C SER A 51 -10.62 7.39 5.87
N ALA A 52 -9.31 7.61 6.01
CA ALA A 52 -8.73 8.94 6.22
C ALA A 52 -8.97 9.87 5.03
N THR A 53 -8.91 9.35 3.82
CA THR A 53 -9.22 10.10 2.59
C THR A 53 -10.68 10.54 2.55
N LEU A 54 -11.60 9.66 2.95
CA LEU A 54 -13.02 10.01 3.03
C LEU A 54 -13.31 11.01 4.15
N MET A 55 -12.62 10.90 5.32
CA MET A 55 -12.72 11.90 6.39
C MET A 55 -12.18 13.26 5.92
N TYR A 56 -11.06 13.26 5.20
CA TYR A 56 -10.55 14.49 4.58
C TYR A 56 -11.60 15.12 3.67
N ALA A 57 -12.23 14.34 2.78
CA ALA A 57 -13.23 14.86 1.87
C ALA A 57 -14.45 15.46 2.62
N GLN A 58 -14.89 14.83 3.70
CA GLN A 58 -15.98 15.38 4.54
C GLN A 58 -15.65 16.76 5.14
N ASP A 59 -14.39 17.00 5.49
CA ASP A 59 -13.93 18.28 6.03
C ASP A 59 -13.58 19.32 4.94
N HIS A 60 -13.56 18.91 3.67
CA HIS A 60 -13.14 19.73 2.52
C HIS A 60 -14.19 19.73 1.40
N ASP A 61 -15.41 20.14 1.71
CA ASP A 61 -16.51 20.32 0.74
C ASP A 61 -16.80 19.09 -0.13
N GLU A 62 -16.68 17.89 0.44
CA GLU A 62 -16.84 16.60 -0.26
C GLU A 62 -15.86 16.42 -1.44
N VAL A 63 -14.69 17.07 -1.40
CA VAL A 63 -13.64 16.99 -2.42
C VAL A 63 -12.51 16.09 -1.93
N LEU A 64 -12.12 15.13 -2.77
CA LEU A 64 -11.00 14.23 -2.52
C LEU A 64 -9.67 15.01 -2.51
N PRO A 65 -8.61 14.52 -1.82
CA PRO A 65 -7.29 15.13 -1.89
C PRO A 65 -6.71 15.03 -3.30
N CYS A 66 -5.77 15.91 -3.62
CA CYS A 66 -4.93 15.77 -4.81
C CYS A 66 -4.02 14.54 -4.67
N PHE A 67 -3.59 13.94 -5.78
CA PHE A 67 -2.73 12.76 -5.71
C PHE A 67 -1.33 13.06 -5.16
N TRP A 68 -0.80 14.28 -5.26
CA TRP A 68 0.48 14.67 -4.70
C TRP A 68 0.61 16.18 -4.48
N ASP A 69 1.58 16.57 -3.63
CA ASP A 69 2.10 17.91 -3.53
C ASP A 69 3.48 18.00 -4.19
N TYR A 70 3.69 19.02 -5.01
CA TYR A 70 4.97 19.27 -5.66
C TYR A 70 6.04 19.73 -4.66
N TYR A 71 7.31 19.67 -5.06
CA TYR A 71 8.50 19.97 -4.26
C TYR A 71 8.41 21.15 -3.29
N ASP A 72 7.63 22.15 -3.63
CA ASP A 72 7.45 23.36 -2.81
C ASP A 72 6.14 23.36 -2.02
N GLY A 73 5.33 22.32 -2.17
CA GLY A 73 3.94 22.29 -1.65
C GLY A 73 3.87 22.03 -0.15
N GLU A 74 4.66 21.09 0.35
CA GLU A 74 4.68 20.67 1.77
C GLU A 74 3.28 20.47 2.38
N GLY A 75 2.37 19.84 1.63
CA GLY A 75 0.96 19.67 2.04
C GLY A 75 0.06 20.87 1.78
N LYS A 76 0.58 21.97 1.25
CA LYS A 76 -0.17 23.23 1.04
C LYS A 76 -1.20 23.14 -0.09
N PHE A 77 -0.99 22.23 -1.04
CA PHE A 77 -1.86 22.06 -2.20
C PHE A 77 -2.86 20.90 -2.04
N GLY A 78 -2.92 20.29 -0.85
CA GLY A 78 -3.88 19.23 -0.54
C GLY A 78 -3.53 17.87 -1.11
N GLY A 79 -2.26 17.62 -1.46
CA GLY A 79 -1.80 16.29 -1.85
C GLY A 79 -1.88 15.29 -0.71
N TRP A 80 -2.36 14.07 -0.97
CA TRP A 80 -2.50 13.05 0.05
C TRP A 80 -1.19 12.67 0.73
N ILE A 81 -0.07 12.92 0.02
CA ILE A 81 1.28 12.52 0.40
C ILE A 81 2.29 13.55 -0.11
N PHE A 82 3.48 13.60 0.52
CA PHE A 82 4.57 14.47 0.11
C PHE A 82 5.85 13.68 -0.18
N TYR A 83 6.47 14.02 -1.32
CA TYR A 83 7.80 13.55 -1.71
C TYR A 83 8.72 14.76 -1.99
N SER A 84 9.95 14.70 -1.48
CA SER A 84 10.95 15.74 -1.77
C SER A 84 11.59 15.59 -3.15
N THR A 85 11.65 14.37 -3.68
CA THR A 85 12.16 14.04 -5.02
C THR A 85 11.50 12.78 -5.55
N PHE A 86 11.48 12.57 -6.87
CA PHE A 86 11.09 11.30 -7.49
C PHE A 86 12.22 10.26 -7.39
N ALA A 87 12.60 9.88 -6.21
CA ALA A 87 13.65 8.90 -6.01
C ALA A 87 13.14 7.78 -5.12
N GLN A 88 13.19 6.59 -5.67
CA GLN A 88 12.73 5.38 -5.01
C GLN A 88 13.64 5.02 -3.83
N CYS A 89 13.06 4.56 -2.73
CA CYS A 89 13.79 3.98 -1.61
C CYS A 89 14.89 4.85 -0.98
N LEU A 90 14.83 6.16 -1.11
CA LEU A 90 15.79 7.05 -0.45
C LEU A 90 15.31 7.46 0.93
N PRO A 91 16.16 7.34 1.97
CA PRO A 91 15.84 7.84 3.31
C PRO A 91 15.52 9.34 3.29
N GLY A 92 14.40 9.73 3.92
CA GLY A 92 14.00 11.14 4.02
C GLY A 92 13.33 11.73 2.78
N ASN A 93 13.17 10.95 1.72
CA ASN A 93 12.48 11.39 0.51
C ASN A 93 10.95 11.46 0.71
N PHE A 94 10.42 10.52 1.46
CA PHE A 94 9.01 10.38 1.78
C PHE A 94 8.72 10.92 3.19
N ASP A 95 7.81 11.90 3.29
CA ASP A 95 7.37 12.45 4.57
C ASP A 95 5.83 12.45 4.62
N PRO A 96 5.22 11.42 5.22
CA PRO A 96 3.77 11.34 5.30
C PRO A 96 3.15 12.46 6.15
N SER A 97 3.90 13.05 7.09
CA SER A 97 3.40 14.07 7.99
C SER A 97 3.03 15.37 7.29
N LYS A 98 3.53 15.56 6.08
CA LYS A 98 3.23 16.70 5.20
C LYS A 98 2.04 16.46 4.25
N GLY A 99 1.55 15.22 4.19
CA GLY A 99 0.37 14.87 3.38
C GLY A 99 -0.95 15.34 4.01
N SER A 100 -1.92 15.70 3.20
CA SER A 100 -3.21 16.25 3.63
C SER A 100 -4.08 15.28 4.44
N ILE A 101 -3.94 13.97 4.23
CA ILE A 101 -4.68 12.96 4.99
C ILE A 101 -4.00 12.56 6.32
N TYR A 102 -2.75 12.97 6.53
CA TYR A 102 -2.00 12.59 7.73
C TYR A 102 -2.66 13.02 9.06
N PRO A 103 -3.30 14.19 9.18
CA PRO A 103 -3.99 14.59 10.41
C PRO A 103 -5.06 13.60 10.89
N TYR A 104 -5.65 12.84 9.95
CA TYR A 104 -6.68 11.83 10.21
C TYR A 104 -6.11 10.47 10.61
N ILE A 105 -4.82 10.23 10.31
CA ILE A 105 -4.12 8.96 10.54
C ILE A 105 -3.16 9.05 11.70
N ARG A 106 -2.27 10.04 11.71
CA ARG A 106 -1.18 10.28 12.68
C ARG A 106 -0.31 9.05 12.96
N ASN A 107 -0.12 8.21 11.93
CA ASN A 107 0.62 6.95 12.03
C ASN A 107 1.40 6.72 10.73
N ALA A 108 2.67 7.14 10.68
CA ALA A 108 3.52 7.00 9.51
C ALA A 108 3.76 5.54 9.06
N PRO A 109 3.93 4.54 9.94
CA PRO A 109 4.10 3.14 9.55
C PRO A 109 3.02 2.55 8.66
N ILE A 110 1.81 3.09 8.62
CA ILE A 110 0.72 2.52 7.79
C ILE A 110 0.90 2.73 6.29
N TYR A 111 1.80 3.62 5.90
CA TYR A 111 2.11 3.87 4.48
C TYR A 111 3.03 2.80 3.87
N THR A 112 3.60 1.93 4.70
CA THR A 112 4.55 0.92 4.25
C THR A 112 4.00 -0.49 4.45
N CYS A 113 3.86 -1.25 3.36
CA CYS A 113 3.47 -2.65 3.40
C CYS A 113 4.61 -3.51 4.00
N PRO A 114 4.34 -4.41 4.96
CA PRO A 114 5.36 -5.30 5.54
C PRO A 114 6.03 -6.25 4.54
N SER A 115 5.44 -6.47 3.37
CA SER A 115 6.01 -7.27 2.27
C SER A 115 6.78 -6.43 1.27
N ASP A 116 6.83 -5.11 1.46
CA ASP A 116 7.64 -4.22 0.64
C ASP A 116 9.13 -4.45 0.91
N ARG A 117 9.92 -4.46 -0.16
CA ARG A 117 11.39 -4.60 -0.08
C ARG A 117 12.05 -3.31 0.40
N CYS A 118 11.49 -2.17 -0.03
CA CYS A 118 11.89 -0.85 0.44
C CYS A 118 11.09 -0.46 1.68
N ARG A 119 11.61 -0.73 2.84
CA ARG A 119 10.95 -0.43 4.12
C ARG A 119 11.01 1.04 4.55
N GLN A 120 11.49 1.93 3.68
CA GLN A 120 11.71 3.35 3.99
C GLN A 120 10.84 4.30 3.17
N GLY A 121 9.93 3.75 2.37
CA GLY A 121 9.06 4.50 1.48
C GLY A 121 7.59 4.20 1.66
N ASN A 122 6.80 4.78 0.76
CA ASN A 122 5.40 4.47 0.62
C ASN A 122 5.21 3.26 -0.30
N SER A 123 4.33 2.37 0.06
CA SER A 123 3.99 1.17 -0.72
C SER A 123 2.68 1.31 -1.50
N TYR A 124 1.98 2.41 -1.31
CA TYR A 124 0.63 2.63 -1.82
C TYR A 124 0.60 3.81 -2.77
N ALA A 125 -0.14 3.67 -3.84
CA ALA A 125 -0.34 4.71 -4.84
C ALA A 125 -1.82 5.11 -4.91
N TYR A 126 -2.06 6.41 -4.96
CA TYR A 126 -3.37 6.99 -5.15
C TYR A 126 -3.75 6.98 -6.63
N ASN A 127 -5.00 6.75 -6.94
CA ASN A 127 -5.47 6.78 -8.31
C ASN A 127 -5.42 8.21 -8.89
N GLY A 128 -4.47 8.44 -9.80
CA GLY A 128 -4.24 9.75 -10.40
C GLY A 128 -5.43 10.27 -11.20
N ALA A 129 -6.30 9.40 -11.71
CA ALA A 129 -7.51 9.81 -12.41
C ALA A 129 -8.54 10.53 -11.52
N LEU A 130 -8.44 10.37 -10.19
CA LEU A 130 -9.28 11.10 -9.23
C LEU A 130 -8.79 12.53 -8.96
N SER A 131 -7.74 12.96 -9.65
CA SER A 131 -7.21 14.32 -9.61
C SER A 131 -6.95 14.84 -11.03
N PRO A 132 -7.98 15.23 -11.76
CA PRO A 132 -7.95 15.39 -13.22
C PRO A 132 -7.09 16.55 -13.75
N ASN A 133 -6.45 17.35 -12.90
CA ASN A 133 -5.62 18.44 -13.37
C ASN A 133 -4.31 18.63 -12.61
N PRO A 134 -3.31 17.74 -12.81
CA PRO A 134 -2.03 17.81 -12.10
C PRO A 134 -1.14 18.99 -12.56
N VAL A 135 -1.47 19.67 -13.66
CA VAL A 135 -0.58 20.64 -14.33
C VAL A 135 -1.05 22.09 -14.17
N ALA A 136 -2.24 22.34 -13.70
CA ALA A 136 -2.67 23.70 -13.43
C ALA A 136 -1.86 24.26 -12.25
N LYS A 137 -0.92 25.15 -12.56
CA LYS A 137 -0.25 26.01 -11.58
C LYS A 137 -1.30 26.90 -10.92
N VAL A 138 -1.91 26.41 -9.85
CA VAL A 138 -2.89 27.16 -9.08
C VAL A 138 -2.31 27.39 -7.71
N GLY A 139 -2.51 28.59 -7.19
CA GLY A 139 -1.89 29.05 -5.95
C GLY A 139 -2.38 28.30 -4.70
N PRO A 140 -1.83 28.62 -3.52
CA PRO A 140 -2.19 27.97 -2.26
C PRO A 140 -3.69 28.04 -1.99
N GLY A 141 -4.29 26.92 -1.62
CA GLY A 141 -5.71 26.83 -1.22
C GLY A 141 -6.64 26.17 -2.23
N PHE A 142 -6.15 25.66 -3.36
CA PHE A 142 -6.97 24.92 -4.32
C PHE A 142 -6.79 23.41 -4.12
N HIS A 143 -7.87 22.74 -3.79
CA HIS A 143 -7.96 21.29 -3.74
C HIS A 143 -8.33 20.77 -5.13
N PHE A 144 -7.46 19.91 -5.72
CA PHE A 144 -7.64 19.46 -7.11
C PHE A 144 -8.21 18.05 -7.23
N GLY A 145 -8.66 17.47 -6.12
CA GLY A 145 -9.34 16.19 -6.16
C GLY A 145 -10.73 16.34 -6.79
N LEU A 146 -11.31 15.20 -7.18
CA LEU A 146 -12.69 15.15 -7.61
C LEU A 146 -13.65 15.30 -6.43
N PRO A 147 -14.79 15.98 -6.63
CA PRO A 147 -15.88 15.90 -5.67
C PRO A 147 -16.45 14.47 -5.65
N LEU A 148 -16.79 13.96 -4.45
CA LEU A 148 -17.35 12.62 -4.30
C LEU A 148 -18.60 12.39 -5.15
N ALA A 149 -19.41 13.42 -5.33
CA ALA A 149 -20.60 13.39 -6.19
C ALA A 149 -20.31 13.10 -7.66
N ALA A 150 -19.08 13.31 -8.14
CA ALA A 150 -18.68 13.00 -9.52
C ALA A 150 -18.39 11.50 -9.71
N ILE A 151 -18.24 10.73 -8.63
CA ILE A 151 -17.94 9.31 -8.67
C ILE A 151 -19.27 8.53 -8.64
N GLN A 152 -19.72 8.07 -9.81
CA GLN A 152 -21.03 7.43 -9.94
C GLN A 152 -21.09 6.04 -9.31
N GLU A 153 -19.98 5.27 -9.37
CA GLU A 153 -19.90 3.90 -8.86
C GLU A 153 -18.71 3.72 -7.91
N PRO A 154 -18.74 4.32 -6.70
CA PRO A 154 -17.59 4.33 -5.79
C PRO A 154 -17.11 2.92 -5.39
N ALA A 155 -17.97 1.91 -5.42
CA ALA A 155 -17.60 0.53 -5.15
C ALA A 155 -16.82 -0.14 -6.29
N ASN A 156 -16.79 0.45 -7.48
CA ASN A 156 -16.06 -0.04 -8.64
C ASN A 156 -14.83 0.80 -8.98
N ILE A 157 -14.72 2.01 -8.46
CA ILE A 157 -13.59 2.91 -8.73
C ILE A 157 -12.52 2.73 -7.64
N ILE A 158 -11.30 2.43 -8.07
CA ILE A 158 -10.15 2.25 -7.19
C ILE A 158 -9.69 3.62 -6.68
N LEU A 159 -9.47 3.71 -5.38
CA LEU A 159 -8.92 4.87 -4.69
C LEU A 159 -7.42 4.72 -4.48
N PHE A 160 -6.99 3.55 -3.98
CA PHE A 160 -5.59 3.21 -3.76
C PHE A 160 -5.27 1.81 -4.28
N THR A 161 -4.03 1.63 -4.74
CA THR A 161 -3.46 0.32 -5.05
C THR A 161 -2.09 0.17 -4.39
N GLU A 162 -1.62 -1.06 -4.27
CA GLU A 162 -0.21 -1.33 -3.98
C GLU A 162 0.59 -1.21 -5.27
N GLU A 163 1.64 -0.43 -5.26
CA GLU A 163 2.51 -0.22 -6.41
C GLU A 163 3.94 -0.70 -6.11
N GLU A 164 4.62 -1.17 -7.15
CA GLU A 164 6.03 -1.52 -7.10
C GLU A 164 6.70 -1.03 -8.39
N THR A 165 7.54 -0.03 -8.26
CA THR A 165 8.49 0.36 -9.28
C THR A 165 9.82 -0.33 -8.99
N GLY A 166 10.54 -0.82 -9.95
CA GLY A 166 11.76 -1.66 -9.90
C GLY A 166 12.56 -1.88 -8.59
N HIS A 167 12.31 -1.11 -7.53
CA HIS A 167 12.98 -1.17 -6.22
C HIS A 167 12.06 -1.52 -5.03
N GLY A 168 10.79 -1.81 -5.27
CA GLY A 168 9.90 -2.37 -4.25
C GLY A 168 8.88 -1.41 -3.63
N SER A 169 8.97 -0.10 -3.86
CA SER A 169 7.98 0.90 -3.42
C SER A 169 7.53 1.77 -4.57
N THR A 170 6.48 2.56 -4.38
CA THR A 170 6.12 3.61 -5.33
C THR A 170 7.17 4.73 -5.33
N ASP A 171 7.37 5.39 -6.47
CA ASP A 171 8.32 6.49 -6.64
C ASP A 171 7.69 7.87 -6.41
N ASP A 172 6.39 7.99 -6.58
CA ASP A 172 5.67 9.26 -6.52
C ASP A 172 4.31 9.18 -5.79
N GLY A 173 3.88 7.99 -5.39
CA GLY A 173 2.64 7.78 -4.64
C GLY A 173 1.37 7.95 -5.46
N HIS A 174 1.46 7.99 -6.79
CA HIS A 174 0.27 8.00 -7.64
C HIS A 174 0.31 6.88 -8.67
N HIS A 175 -0.84 6.42 -9.08
CA HIS A 175 -1.03 5.36 -10.05
C HIS A 175 -1.78 5.89 -11.27
N LEU A 176 -1.15 5.77 -12.44
CA LEU A 176 -1.78 5.98 -13.75
C LEU A 176 -1.80 4.65 -14.50
N PRO A 177 -2.94 4.23 -15.06
CA PRO A 177 -3.07 2.91 -15.72
C PRO A 177 -2.10 2.70 -16.90
N GLU A 178 -1.56 3.77 -17.46
CA GLU A 178 -0.73 3.75 -18.68
C GLU A 178 0.78 3.66 -18.40
N GLY A 179 1.22 3.72 -17.14
CA GLY A 179 2.65 3.74 -16.80
C GLY A 179 3.04 2.95 -15.56
N ASN A 180 2.12 2.78 -14.64
CA ASN A 180 2.37 2.18 -13.36
C ASN A 180 1.60 0.85 -13.24
N TYR A 181 2.24 -0.17 -12.68
CA TYR A 181 1.61 -1.48 -12.52
C TYR A 181 1.40 -1.79 -11.05
N PRO A 182 0.22 -2.32 -10.67
CA PRO A 182 0.01 -2.83 -9.34
C PRO A 182 1.00 -3.96 -9.04
N THR A 183 1.51 -3.99 -7.82
CA THR A 183 2.45 -5.05 -7.39
C THR A 183 1.81 -6.43 -7.35
N THR A 184 2.64 -7.48 -7.45
CA THR A 184 2.22 -8.88 -7.29
C THR A 184 2.79 -9.53 -6.01
N ARG A 185 3.20 -8.73 -5.02
CA ARG A 185 3.95 -9.18 -3.84
C ARG A 185 3.20 -10.15 -2.92
N HIS A 186 1.87 -10.19 -2.95
CA HIS A 186 1.04 -11.05 -2.11
C HIS A 186 0.60 -12.32 -2.85
N HIS A 187 1.54 -13.21 -3.15
CA HIS A 187 1.31 -14.45 -3.93
C HIS A 187 0.64 -14.17 -5.28
N GLY A 188 1.14 -13.21 -6.03
CA GLY A 188 0.63 -12.82 -7.33
C GLY A 188 -0.57 -11.87 -7.26
N ARG A 189 -0.98 -11.43 -6.08
CA ARG A 189 -2.10 -10.49 -5.88
C ARG A 189 -1.61 -9.12 -5.45
N SER A 190 -2.40 -8.11 -5.76
CA SER A 190 -2.33 -6.77 -5.19
C SER A 190 -3.60 -6.46 -4.40
N ASN A 191 -3.47 -5.58 -3.41
CA ASN A 191 -4.61 -5.09 -2.65
C ASN A 191 -5.06 -3.75 -3.24
N PHE A 192 -6.38 -3.61 -3.41
CA PHE A 192 -7.03 -2.43 -3.98
C PHE A 192 -8.06 -1.90 -2.99
N ALA A 193 -7.95 -0.63 -2.63
CA ALA A 193 -8.99 0.10 -1.91
C ALA A 193 -9.86 0.85 -2.91
N PHE A 194 -11.17 0.84 -2.68
CA PHE A 194 -12.16 1.49 -3.53
C PHE A 194 -12.68 2.78 -2.90
N CYS A 195 -13.33 3.62 -3.70
CA CYS A 195 -13.81 4.93 -3.26
C CYS A 195 -14.94 4.86 -2.22
N ASP A 196 -15.58 3.71 -2.02
CA ASP A 196 -16.51 3.44 -0.92
C ASP A 196 -15.84 2.98 0.38
N GLY A 197 -14.50 2.84 0.38
CA GLY A 197 -13.68 2.42 1.51
C GLY A 197 -13.50 0.91 1.67
N HIS A 198 -14.09 0.05 0.83
CA HIS A 198 -13.81 -1.37 0.89
C HIS A 198 -12.46 -1.73 0.26
N VAL A 199 -11.88 -2.87 0.65
CA VAL A 199 -10.59 -3.35 0.13
C VAL A 199 -10.73 -4.78 -0.37
N LYS A 200 -10.19 -5.05 -1.56
CA LYS A 200 -10.12 -6.40 -2.15
C LYS A 200 -8.70 -6.76 -2.59
N ALA A 201 -8.34 -8.03 -2.42
CA ALA A 201 -7.12 -8.60 -2.97
C ALA A 201 -7.43 -9.27 -4.32
N LEU A 202 -6.94 -8.69 -5.42
CA LEU A 202 -7.20 -9.15 -6.79
C LEU A 202 -5.89 -9.51 -7.50
N LEU A 203 -5.99 -10.32 -8.56
CA LEU A 203 -4.91 -10.44 -9.54
C LEU A 203 -4.90 -9.15 -10.36
N PRO A 204 -3.76 -8.46 -10.53
CA PRO A 204 -3.71 -7.21 -11.29
C PRO A 204 -4.29 -7.33 -12.70
N ASP A 205 -3.99 -8.43 -13.40
CA ASP A 205 -4.47 -8.70 -14.76
C ASP A 205 -6.01 -8.83 -14.87
N ASN A 206 -6.67 -9.09 -13.74
CA ASN A 206 -8.13 -9.22 -13.68
C ASN A 206 -8.83 -7.91 -13.28
N VAL A 207 -8.08 -6.82 -13.11
CA VAL A 207 -8.64 -5.51 -12.77
C VAL A 207 -8.89 -4.74 -14.06
N PRO A 208 -10.16 -4.48 -14.42
CA PRO A 208 -10.47 -3.71 -15.62
C PRO A 208 -9.90 -2.29 -15.52
N SER A 209 -9.34 -1.78 -16.61
CA SER A 209 -8.80 -0.41 -16.68
C SER A 209 -9.84 0.66 -16.34
N GLN A 210 -11.12 0.38 -16.59
CA GLN A 210 -12.22 1.26 -16.20
C GLN A 210 -12.35 1.50 -14.70
N ASN A 211 -11.86 0.57 -13.86
CA ASN A 211 -11.89 0.74 -12.40
C ASN A 211 -10.92 1.84 -11.92
N PHE A 212 -10.01 2.29 -12.78
CA PHE A 212 -9.13 3.44 -12.54
C PHE A 212 -9.67 4.75 -13.15
N ARG A 213 -10.83 4.72 -13.81
CA ARG A 213 -11.46 5.90 -14.41
C ARG A 213 -12.74 6.21 -13.64
N TYR A 214 -13.01 7.49 -13.38
CA TYR A 214 -14.23 7.93 -12.68
C TYR A 214 -15.39 8.23 -13.62
N TRP A 215 -15.15 8.25 -14.93
CA TRP A 215 -16.17 8.38 -15.98
C TRP A 215 -16.33 7.06 -16.75
N PRO A 216 -17.53 6.76 -17.30
CA PRO A 216 -17.77 5.58 -18.10
C PRO A 216 -16.98 5.53 -19.40
#